data_0eb7852df4cd893b289916c281b89856
#
_entry.id   0eb7852df4cd893b289916c281b89856
#
_cell.length_a   1.000
_cell.length_b   1.000
_cell.length_c   1.000
_cell.angle_alpha   90.00
_cell.angle_beta   90.00
_cell.angle_gamma   90.00
#
_symmetry.space_group_name_H-M   'P 1'
#
loop_
_entity.id
_entity.type
_entity.pdbx_description
1 polymer ?
#
loop_
_entity_poly.entity_id
_entity_poly.type
_entity_poly.pdbx_seq_one_letter_code
_entity_poly.pdbx_strand_id
1 'polypeptide(L)'
;MSVFREKVVWITGAGSGIGRAVARMFAADGATLVLIGRRAENLKAVYAEVCAGGGRGEALALDVCRRGEVEAAAAGLIERYGRVDVLVNNAGLNVRGRKLEVLTGEDWDQVIQTNLTGAFNMIHAALPAMRRQQDGLIVNISSMAGKRVSGIAGTAYTASKHGMNGLSLSVSAEEGGNGIRCTALMPGVVNTDILAKRAVSYSAEERAKMIQPEDIAQAVRFLALLPGRSTVPEMTVVPTLPRVPKPGESVLGAAG
;
A
#
# COMPACT_ATOMS: atom_id res chain seq x y z
N MET A 1 -12.37 3.94 23.78
CA MET A 1 -12.57 5.14 22.94
C MET A 1 -11.99 4.86 21.56
N SER A 2 -12.72 5.22 20.51
CA SER A 2 -12.29 5.03 19.12
C SER A 2 -11.18 6.03 18.78
N VAL A 3 -9.96 5.54 18.51
CA VAL A 3 -8.73 6.36 18.42
C VAL A 3 -8.73 7.23 17.17
N PHE A 4 -9.43 6.79 16.09
CA PHE A 4 -9.46 7.49 14.80
C PHE A 4 -10.85 8.04 14.44
N ARG A 5 -11.72 8.32 15.42
CA ARG A 5 -13.13 8.68 15.20
C ARG A 5 -13.34 9.88 14.26
N GLU A 6 -12.44 10.85 14.26
CA GLU A 6 -12.53 12.06 13.44
C GLU A 6 -11.55 12.05 12.25
N LYS A 7 -10.92 10.91 12.00
CA LYS A 7 -9.91 10.77 10.95
C LYS A 7 -10.53 10.21 9.66
N VAL A 8 -10.12 10.76 8.53
CA VAL A 8 -10.46 10.31 7.17
C VAL A 8 -9.27 9.58 6.58
N VAL A 9 -9.47 8.32 6.20
CA VAL A 9 -8.41 7.43 5.72
C VAL A 9 -8.72 6.97 4.29
N TRP A 10 -7.84 7.28 3.37
CA TRP A 10 -7.91 6.79 2.00
C TRP A 10 -7.04 5.56 1.83
N ILE A 11 -7.58 4.48 1.26
CA ILE A 11 -6.86 3.21 1.09
C ILE A 11 -6.99 2.75 -0.36
N THR A 12 -5.89 2.73 -1.10
CA THR A 12 -5.88 2.19 -2.46
C THR A 12 -5.66 0.68 -2.46
N GLY A 13 -6.21 -0.03 -3.45
CA GLY A 13 -6.18 -1.49 -3.48
C GLY A 13 -6.93 -2.12 -2.31
N ALA A 14 -7.96 -1.46 -1.79
CA ALA A 14 -8.70 -1.85 -0.58
C ALA A 14 -9.52 -3.14 -0.72
N GLY A 15 -9.77 -3.62 -1.94
CA GLY A 15 -10.66 -4.77 -2.20
C GLY A 15 -10.10 -6.15 -1.85
N SER A 16 -8.86 -6.28 -1.34
CA SER A 16 -8.27 -7.58 -0.96
C SER A 16 -6.99 -7.41 -0.13
N GLY A 17 -6.49 -8.52 0.43
CA GLY A 17 -5.18 -8.62 1.07
C GLY A 17 -4.90 -7.54 2.11
N ILE A 18 -3.74 -6.90 2.01
CA ILE A 18 -3.29 -5.86 2.95
C ILE A 18 -4.30 -4.71 3.03
N GLY A 19 -4.79 -4.21 1.87
CA GLY A 19 -5.72 -3.07 1.85
C GLY A 19 -7.02 -3.36 2.59
N ARG A 20 -7.59 -4.59 2.44
CA ARG A 20 -8.75 -5.05 3.19
C ARG A 20 -8.48 -5.12 4.69
N ALA A 21 -7.33 -5.67 5.09
CA ALA A 21 -6.95 -5.77 6.50
C ALA A 21 -6.77 -4.38 7.14
N VAL A 22 -6.13 -3.45 6.43
CA VAL A 22 -5.99 -2.04 6.85
C VAL A 22 -7.35 -1.37 6.99
N ALA A 23 -8.27 -1.59 6.03
CA ALA A 23 -9.62 -1.04 6.09
C ALA A 23 -10.37 -1.52 7.34
N ARG A 24 -10.35 -2.83 7.61
CA ARG A 24 -10.98 -3.42 8.81
C ARG A 24 -10.39 -2.87 10.11
N MET A 25 -9.08 -2.73 10.17
CA MET A 25 -8.39 -2.18 11.35
C MET A 25 -8.81 -0.73 11.63
N PHE A 26 -8.78 0.15 10.63
CA PHE A 26 -9.18 1.53 10.82
C PHE A 26 -10.70 1.68 11.09
N ALA A 27 -11.53 0.81 10.49
CA ALA A 27 -12.97 0.76 10.80
C ALA A 27 -13.22 0.45 12.27
N ALA A 28 -12.55 -0.57 12.82
CA ALA A 28 -12.66 -0.96 14.24
C ALA A 28 -12.19 0.17 15.18
N ASP A 29 -11.23 0.95 14.74
CA ASP A 29 -10.74 2.15 15.46
C ASP A 29 -11.57 3.43 15.17
N GLY A 30 -12.66 3.32 14.37
CA GLY A 30 -13.70 4.33 14.16
C GLY A 30 -13.43 5.39 13.10
N ALA A 31 -12.44 5.20 12.25
CA ALA A 31 -12.16 6.12 11.15
C ALA A 31 -13.28 6.15 10.10
N THR A 32 -13.33 7.25 9.35
CA THR A 32 -14.09 7.34 8.10
C THR A 32 -13.21 6.87 6.95
N LEU A 33 -13.68 5.89 6.16
CA LEU A 33 -12.87 5.21 5.15
C LEU A 33 -13.28 5.56 3.74
N VAL A 34 -12.30 5.81 2.87
CA VAL A 34 -12.49 5.82 1.42
C VAL A 34 -11.73 4.63 0.85
N LEU A 35 -12.48 3.61 0.42
CA LEU A 35 -11.95 2.38 -0.13
C LEU A 35 -11.81 2.51 -1.65
N ILE A 36 -10.57 2.55 -2.15
CA ILE A 36 -10.27 2.84 -3.56
C ILE A 36 -9.71 1.60 -4.25
N GLY A 37 -10.20 1.31 -5.46
CA GLY A 37 -9.68 0.22 -6.29
C GLY A 37 -10.48 0.02 -7.57
N ARG A 38 -10.00 -0.81 -8.49
CA ARG A 38 -10.63 -1.00 -9.81
C ARG A 38 -11.85 -1.93 -9.80
N ARG A 39 -11.88 -2.91 -8.89
CA ARG A 39 -12.91 -3.95 -8.87
C ARG A 39 -14.04 -3.55 -7.91
N ALA A 40 -15.11 -3.01 -8.47
CA ALA A 40 -16.25 -2.50 -7.70
C ALA A 40 -16.84 -3.56 -6.75
N GLU A 41 -17.02 -4.81 -7.21
CA GLU A 41 -17.62 -5.87 -6.41
C GLU A 41 -16.77 -6.24 -5.18
N ASN A 42 -15.44 -6.28 -5.34
CA ASN A 42 -14.54 -6.53 -4.21
C ASN A 42 -14.59 -5.39 -3.19
N LEU A 43 -14.67 -4.14 -3.66
CA LEU A 43 -14.78 -2.98 -2.79
C LEU A 43 -16.11 -2.98 -2.03
N LYS A 44 -17.22 -3.31 -2.71
CA LYS A 44 -18.54 -3.44 -2.06
C LYS A 44 -18.54 -4.50 -0.97
N ALA A 45 -17.92 -5.66 -1.22
CA ALA A 45 -17.79 -6.71 -0.22
C ALA A 45 -17.00 -6.24 1.01
N VAL A 46 -15.85 -5.60 0.81
CA VAL A 46 -15.06 -5.05 1.93
C VAL A 46 -15.79 -3.92 2.64
N TYR A 47 -16.49 -3.07 1.91
CA TYR A 47 -17.30 -2.00 2.50
C TYR A 47 -18.43 -2.54 3.36
N ALA A 48 -19.11 -3.61 2.91
CA ALA A 48 -20.13 -4.29 3.73
C ALA A 48 -19.55 -4.84 5.04
N GLU A 49 -18.34 -5.42 5.02
CA GLU A 49 -17.64 -5.86 6.23
C GLU A 49 -17.30 -4.68 7.16
N VAL A 50 -16.85 -3.56 6.60
CA VAL A 50 -16.57 -2.33 7.34
C VAL A 50 -17.83 -1.82 8.03
N CYS A 51 -18.96 -1.75 7.31
CA CYS A 51 -20.23 -1.31 7.86
C CYS A 51 -20.78 -2.26 8.95
N ALA A 52 -20.67 -3.58 8.74
CA ALA A 52 -21.05 -4.58 9.73
C ALA A 52 -20.25 -4.45 11.04
N GLY A 53 -18.99 -4.00 10.97
CA GLY A 53 -18.14 -3.66 12.11
C GLY A 53 -18.39 -2.27 12.71
N GLY A 54 -19.44 -1.53 12.27
CA GLY A 54 -19.74 -0.17 12.73
C GLY A 54 -18.90 0.94 12.08
N GLY A 55 -18.13 0.61 11.04
CA GLY A 55 -17.35 1.57 10.25
C GLY A 55 -18.22 2.40 9.32
N ARG A 56 -17.67 3.49 8.81
CA ARG A 56 -18.33 4.45 7.92
C ARG A 56 -17.40 4.88 6.79
N GLY A 57 -17.97 5.43 5.72
CA GLY A 57 -17.21 5.93 4.58
C GLY A 57 -17.86 5.58 3.25
N GLU A 58 -17.06 5.32 2.25
CA GLU A 58 -17.52 4.93 0.92
C GLU A 58 -16.53 4.03 0.18
N ALA A 59 -17.03 3.33 -0.84
CA ALA A 59 -16.25 2.53 -1.77
C ALA A 59 -16.25 3.21 -3.15
N LEU A 60 -15.07 3.49 -3.69
CA LEU A 60 -14.88 4.20 -4.95
C LEU A 60 -14.15 3.33 -5.97
N ALA A 61 -14.84 2.96 -7.04
CA ALA A 61 -14.22 2.27 -8.18
C ALA A 61 -13.41 3.28 -9.00
N LEU A 62 -12.08 3.24 -8.85
CA LEU A 62 -11.15 4.19 -9.47
C LEU A 62 -9.85 3.48 -9.83
N ASP A 63 -9.32 3.77 -11.03
CA ASP A 63 -7.98 3.36 -11.43
C ASP A 63 -6.97 4.48 -11.09
N VAL A 64 -6.06 4.19 -10.14
CA VAL A 64 -5.03 5.13 -9.70
C VAL A 64 -4.08 5.57 -10.82
N CYS A 65 -4.03 4.83 -11.95
CA CYS A 65 -3.24 5.20 -13.12
C CYS A 65 -3.85 6.36 -13.91
N ARG A 66 -5.14 6.65 -13.74
CA ARG A 66 -5.88 7.68 -14.47
C ARG A 66 -5.87 9.00 -13.71
N ARG A 67 -4.81 9.79 -13.92
CA ARG A 67 -4.56 11.03 -13.14
C ARG A 67 -5.77 11.96 -13.09
N GLY A 68 -6.40 12.30 -14.22
CA GLY A 68 -7.55 13.21 -14.23
C GLY A 68 -8.76 12.67 -13.45
N GLU A 69 -9.00 11.36 -13.49
CA GLU A 69 -10.06 10.73 -12.68
C GLU A 69 -9.69 10.77 -11.19
N VAL A 70 -8.41 10.57 -10.83
CA VAL A 70 -7.91 10.67 -9.45
C VAL A 70 -8.07 12.10 -8.92
N GLU A 71 -7.69 13.10 -9.69
CA GLU A 71 -7.82 14.52 -9.32
C GLU A 71 -9.28 14.91 -9.10
N ALA A 72 -10.17 14.55 -10.02
CA ALA A 72 -11.60 14.82 -9.91
C ALA A 72 -12.24 14.12 -8.69
N ALA A 73 -11.90 12.84 -8.48
CA ALA A 73 -12.38 12.09 -7.33
C ALA A 73 -11.88 12.68 -6.00
N ALA A 74 -10.59 13.04 -5.93
CA ALA A 74 -10.00 13.65 -4.74
C ALA A 74 -10.67 14.99 -4.40
N ALA A 75 -10.95 15.83 -5.40
CA ALA A 75 -11.65 17.12 -5.19
C ALA A 75 -13.03 16.88 -4.53
N GLY A 76 -13.84 15.96 -5.07
CA GLY A 76 -15.14 15.64 -4.49
C GLY A 76 -15.08 15.01 -3.10
N LEU A 77 -14.06 14.19 -2.83
CA LEU A 77 -13.83 13.61 -1.49
C LEU A 77 -13.41 14.68 -0.48
N ILE A 78 -12.53 15.61 -0.88
CA ILE A 78 -12.08 16.72 -0.02
C ILE A 78 -13.24 17.69 0.24
N GLU A 79 -14.07 17.97 -0.75
CA GLU A 79 -15.29 18.78 -0.56
C GLU A 79 -16.23 18.14 0.46
N ARG A 80 -16.44 16.81 0.38
CA ARG A 80 -17.38 16.06 1.25
C ARG A 80 -16.87 15.90 2.67
N TYR A 81 -15.59 15.55 2.85
CA TYR A 81 -15.03 15.19 4.15
C TYR A 81 -14.17 16.29 4.78
N GLY A 82 -13.77 17.30 4.01
CA GLY A 82 -12.97 18.45 4.47
C GLY A 82 -11.50 18.13 4.72
N ARG A 83 -11.12 16.84 4.79
CA ARG A 83 -9.80 16.41 5.25
C ARG A 83 -9.35 15.08 4.68
N VAL A 84 -8.02 14.85 4.72
CA VAL A 84 -7.38 13.56 4.50
C VAL A 84 -6.29 13.39 5.57
N ASP A 85 -6.48 12.49 6.52
CA ASP A 85 -5.52 12.30 7.61
C ASP A 85 -4.48 11.23 7.29
N VAL A 86 -4.93 10.16 6.65
CA VAL A 86 -4.04 9.04 6.28
C VAL A 86 -4.32 8.63 4.83
N LEU A 87 -3.27 8.56 4.03
CA LEU A 87 -3.30 7.94 2.72
C LEU A 87 -2.47 6.66 2.75
N VAL A 88 -3.10 5.51 2.48
CA VAL A 88 -2.41 4.22 2.34
C VAL A 88 -2.36 3.84 0.86
N ASN A 89 -1.22 4.06 0.23
CA ASN A 89 -0.92 3.62 -1.13
C ASN A 89 -0.56 2.13 -1.12
N ASN A 90 -1.59 1.29 -1.26
CA ASN A 90 -1.44 -0.16 -1.26
C ASN A 90 -1.76 -0.77 -2.65
N ALA A 91 -2.38 -0.02 -3.57
CA ALA A 91 -2.59 -0.52 -4.92
C ALA A 91 -1.27 -0.94 -5.56
N GLY A 92 -1.21 -2.16 -6.03
CA GLY A 92 -0.01 -2.70 -6.65
C GLY A 92 -0.27 -4.05 -7.30
N LEU A 93 0.55 -4.38 -8.29
CA LEU A 93 0.51 -5.66 -8.98
C LEU A 93 1.92 -6.13 -9.34
N ASN A 94 1.97 -7.38 -9.74
CA ASN A 94 3.11 -7.95 -10.45
C ASN A 94 2.59 -8.84 -11.57
N VAL A 95 3.42 -9.10 -12.57
CA VAL A 95 3.11 -9.91 -13.75
C VAL A 95 3.68 -11.32 -13.63
N ARG A 96 3.29 -12.23 -14.52
CA ARG A 96 3.83 -13.60 -14.54
C ARG A 96 5.21 -13.64 -15.20
N GLY A 97 5.38 -13.02 -16.37
CA GLY A 97 6.64 -12.91 -17.10
C GLY A 97 7.57 -11.89 -16.47
N ARG A 98 8.32 -12.28 -15.44
CA ARG A 98 9.09 -11.35 -14.58
C ARG A 98 10.55 -11.19 -14.94
N LYS A 99 11.12 -12.23 -15.60
CA LYS A 99 12.50 -12.20 -16.03
C LYS A 99 12.64 -11.28 -17.24
N LEU A 100 13.74 -10.57 -17.34
CA LEU A 100 13.97 -9.58 -18.39
C LEU A 100 13.83 -10.17 -19.81
N GLU A 101 14.19 -11.43 -20.00
CA GLU A 101 14.08 -12.16 -21.26
C GLU A 101 12.65 -12.35 -21.80
N VAL A 102 11.63 -12.31 -20.88
CA VAL A 102 10.22 -12.55 -21.22
C VAL A 102 9.30 -11.41 -20.79
N LEU A 103 9.85 -10.37 -20.16
CA LEU A 103 9.10 -9.19 -19.75
C LEU A 103 8.78 -8.34 -20.97
N THR A 104 7.50 -8.13 -21.26
CA THR A 104 7.07 -7.24 -22.36
C THR A 104 7.09 -5.78 -21.93
N GLY A 105 7.10 -4.86 -22.89
CA GLY A 105 6.97 -3.42 -22.64
C GLY A 105 5.66 -3.08 -21.93
N GLU A 106 4.55 -3.70 -22.34
CA GLU A 106 3.22 -3.51 -21.76
C GLU A 106 3.17 -3.98 -20.30
N ASP A 107 3.77 -5.12 -19.99
CA ASP A 107 3.87 -5.63 -18.62
C ASP A 107 4.74 -4.72 -17.74
N TRP A 108 5.86 -4.21 -18.29
CA TRP A 108 6.69 -3.20 -17.62
C TRP A 108 5.87 -1.95 -17.32
N ASP A 109 5.22 -1.38 -18.33
CA ASP A 109 4.42 -0.16 -18.18
C ASP A 109 3.29 -0.35 -17.16
N GLN A 110 2.58 -1.47 -17.23
CA GLN A 110 1.50 -1.79 -16.29
C GLN A 110 1.99 -1.81 -14.84
N VAL A 111 3.17 -2.40 -14.58
CA VAL A 111 3.74 -2.48 -13.24
C VAL A 111 4.17 -1.10 -12.75
N ILE A 112 4.90 -0.33 -13.57
CA ILE A 112 5.35 1.02 -13.21
C ILE A 112 4.16 1.96 -13.01
N GLN A 113 3.21 1.96 -13.92
CA GLN A 113 2.03 2.83 -13.85
C GLN A 113 1.20 2.54 -12.58
N THR A 114 0.99 1.26 -12.25
CA THR A 114 0.18 0.94 -11.07
C THR A 114 0.94 1.17 -9.77
N ASN A 115 2.18 0.64 -9.67
CA ASN A 115 2.89 0.59 -8.40
C ASN A 115 3.55 1.93 -8.02
N LEU A 116 3.98 2.72 -9.00
CA LEU A 116 4.72 3.96 -8.78
C LEU A 116 3.92 5.19 -9.18
N THR A 117 3.51 5.29 -10.46
CA THR A 117 2.78 6.46 -10.95
C THR A 117 1.42 6.61 -10.24
N GLY A 118 0.72 5.49 -9.99
CA GLY A 118 -0.54 5.50 -9.25
C GLY A 118 -0.39 6.02 -7.83
N ALA A 119 0.69 5.62 -7.13
CA ALA A 119 0.99 6.15 -5.80
C ALA A 119 1.30 7.66 -5.85
N PHE A 120 2.09 8.11 -6.83
CA PHE A 120 2.35 9.53 -7.06
C PHE A 120 1.05 10.31 -7.30
N ASN A 121 0.15 9.83 -8.17
CA ASN A 121 -1.12 10.50 -8.46
C ASN A 121 -1.95 10.69 -7.17
N MET A 122 -2.06 9.65 -6.34
CA MET A 122 -2.81 9.72 -5.09
C MET A 122 -2.16 10.67 -4.07
N ILE A 123 -0.82 10.67 -3.97
CA ILE A 123 -0.09 11.60 -3.11
C ILE A 123 -0.37 13.03 -3.57
N HIS A 124 -0.15 13.32 -4.86
CA HIS A 124 -0.34 14.65 -5.44
C HIS A 124 -1.76 15.19 -5.21
N ALA A 125 -2.77 14.32 -5.31
CA ALA A 125 -4.16 14.68 -5.10
C ALA A 125 -4.54 14.90 -3.61
N ALA A 126 -3.87 14.22 -2.66
CA ALA A 126 -4.11 14.35 -1.23
C ALA A 126 -3.36 15.54 -0.60
N LEU A 127 -2.16 15.88 -1.10
CA LEU A 127 -1.29 16.91 -0.52
C LEU A 127 -1.96 18.28 -0.29
N PRO A 128 -2.80 18.83 -1.21
CA PRO A 128 -3.42 20.13 -0.95
C PRO A 128 -4.29 20.16 0.32
N ALA A 129 -4.98 19.07 0.64
CA ALA A 129 -5.76 18.96 1.88
C ALA A 129 -4.84 18.82 3.09
N MET A 130 -3.85 17.92 3.04
CA MET A 130 -2.90 17.70 4.12
C MET A 130 -2.08 18.96 4.45
N ARG A 131 -1.65 19.74 3.43
CA ARG A 131 -0.96 21.02 3.62
C ARG A 131 -1.84 22.05 4.34
N ARG A 132 -3.13 22.17 3.97
CA ARG A 132 -4.06 23.05 4.69
C ARG A 132 -4.29 22.62 6.14
N GLN A 133 -4.24 21.32 6.40
CA GLN A 133 -4.38 20.75 7.75
C GLN A 133 -3.13 20.93 8.61
N GLN A 134 -1.96 21.14 7.98
CA GLN A 134 -0.63 21.08 8.61
C GLN A 134 -0.43 19.74 9.36
N ASP A 135 -1.06 18.69 8.85
CA ASP A 135 -1.00 17.31 9.37
C ASP A 135 -1.37 16.33 8.27
N GLY A 136 -0.69 15.20 8.23
CA GLY A 136 -0.98 14.10 7.31
C GLY A 136 0.00 12.95 7.49
N LEU A 137 -0.49 11.74 7.20
CA LEU A 137 0.35 10.56 7.11
C LEU A 137 0.15 9.87 5.76
N ILE A 138 1.24 9.64 5.05
CA ILE A 138 1.27 8.83 3.83
C ILE A 138 2.02 7.54 4.13
N VAL A 139 1.38 6.40 3.91
CA VAL A 139 2.02 5.09 4.03
C VAL A 139 2.03 4.43 2.65
N ASN A 140 3.20 4.31 2.07
CA ASN A 140 3.40 3.63 0.80
C ASN A 140 3.76 2.16 1.06
N ILE A 141 2.87 1.22 0.68
CA ILE A 141 3.13 -0.21 0.80
C ILE A 141 4.11 -0.61 -0.31
N SER A 142 5.39 -0.54 0.05
CA SER A 142 6.49 -0.93 -0.80
C SER A 142 6.71 -2.46 -0.74
N SER A 143 7.94 -2.90 -0.64
CA SER A 143 8.33 -4.31 -0.54
C SER A 143 9.81 -4.41 -0.15
N MET A 144 10.23 -5.56 0.38
CA MET A 144 11.65 -5.91 0.44
C MET A 144 12.33 -5.86 -0.94
N ALA A 145 11.58 -6.02 -2.04
CA ALA A 145 12.06 -5.82 -3.40
C ALA A 145 12.42 -4.36 -3.73
N GLY A 146 12.01 -3.39 -2.92
CA GLY A 146 12.45 -2.00 -3.00
C GLY A 146 13.77 -1.72 -2.27
N LYS A 147 14.26 -2.68 -1.50
CA LYS A 147 15.51 -2.57 -0.72
C LYS A 147 16.60 -3.54 -1.18
N ARG A 148 16.18 -4.72 -1.66
CA ARG A 148 17.08 -5.77 -2.13
C ARG A 148 16.60 -6.33 -3.46
N VAL A 149 17.50 -6.53 -4.39
CA VAL A 149 17.20 -7.20 -5.66
C VAL A 149 16.95 -8.68 -5.41
N SER A 150 15.91 -9.22 -6.04
CA SER A 150 15.57 -10.65 -5.99
C SER A 150 15.03 -11.10 -7.33
N GLY A 151 15.58 -12.17 -7.90
CA GLY A 151 15.11 -12.78 -9.15
C GLY A 151 13.63 -13.21 -9.10
N ILE A 152 13.10 -13.49 -7.91
CA ILE A 152 11.68 -13.86 -7.72
C ILE A 152 10.75 -12.65 -7.90
N ALA A 153 11.21 -11.45 -7.53
CA ALA A 153 10.43 -10.23 -7.66
C ALA A 153 10.27 -9.80 -9.11
N GLY A 154 11.32 -9.97 -9.91
CA GLY A 154 11.38 -9.54 -11.31
C GLY A 154 11.74 -8.07 -11.47
N THR A 155 12.18 -7.72 -12.68
CA THR A 155 12.80 -6.41 -12.99
C THR A 155 11.84 -5.24 -12.80
N ALA A 156 10.65 -5.30 -13.42
CA ALA A 156 9.67 -4.20 -13.35
C ALA A 156 9.20 -3.93 -11.92
N TYR A 157 8.89 -5.00 -11.18
CA TYR A 157 8.43 -4.87 -9.79
C TYR A 157 9.53 -4.29 -8.90
N THR A 158 10.76 -4.79 -9.03
CA THR A 158 11.93 -4.29 -8.29
C THR A 158 12.15 -2.80 -8.57
N ALA A 159 12.16 -2.40 -9.84
CA ALA A 159 12.30 -1.00 -10.23
C ALA A 159 11.16 -0.13 -9.63
N SER A 160 9.90 -0.59 -9.75
CA SER A 160 8.75 0.15 -9.20
C SER A 160 8.83 0.34 -7.69
N LYS A 161 9.32 -0.67 -6.94
CA LYS A 161 9.40 -0.60 -5.48
C LYS A 161 10.62 0.20 -4.98
N HIS A 162 11.74 0.19 -5.71
CA HIS A 162 12.85 1.12 -5.46
C HIS A 162 12.42 2.57 -5.73
N GLY A 163 11.72 2.81 -6.85
CA GLY A 163 11.15 4.12 -7.14
C GLY A 163 10.16 4.60 -6.09
N MET A 164 9.31 3.69 -5.55
CA MET A 164 8.39 4.01 -4.46
C MET A 164 9.11 4.41 -3.17
N ASN A 165 10.23 3.76 -2.83
CA ASN A 165 11.03 4.15 -1.67
C ASN A 165 11.64 5.54 -1.87
N GLY A 166 12.22 5.81 -3.06
CA GLY A 166 12.72 7.14 -3.41
C GLY A 166 11.63 8.22 -3.35
N LEU A 167 10.45 7.94 -3.91
CA LEU A 167 9.29 8.83 -3.82
C LEU A 167 8.89 9.10 -2.36
N SER A 168 8.87 8.08 -1.52
CA SER A 168 8.50 8.23 -0.10
C SER A 168 9.48 9.14 0.66
N LEU A 169 10.78 8.95 0.44
CA LEU A 169 11.82 9.78 1.06
C LEU A 169 11.77 11.22 0.56
N SER A 170 11.55 11.43 -0.75
CA SER A 170 11.40 12.78 -1.32
C SER A 170 10.19 13.51 -0.73
N VAL A 171 9.02 12.86 -0.67
CA VAL A 171 7.82 13.44 -0.03
C VAL A 171 8.06 13.76 1.44
N SER A 172 8.75 12.88 2.18
CA SER A 172 9.08 13.12 3.59
C SER A 172 10.00 14.34 3.75
N ALA A 173 10.97 14.51 2.86
CA ALA A 173 11.90 15.63 2.88
C ALA A 173 11.22 16.97 2.49
N GLU A 174 10.37 16.96 1.47
CA GLU A 174 9.72 18.16 0.94
C GLU A 174 8.56 18.63 1.83
N GLU A 175 7.80 17.71 2.42
CA GLU A 175 6.54 18.00 3.09
C GLU A 175 6.62 17.98 4.62
N GLY A 176 7.77 17.63 5.19
CA GLY A 176 7.96 17.62 6.65
C GLY A 176 7.69 18.97 7.30
N GLY A 177 8.04 20.09 6.63
CA GLY A 177 7.74 21.45 7.06
C GLY A 177 6.24 21.77 7.10
N ASN A 178 5.41 21.02 6.37
CA ASN A 178 3.96 21.10 6.36
C ASN A 178 3.29 20.14 7.34
N GLY A 179 4.06 19.49 8.24
CA GLY A 179 3.54 18.51 9.20
C GLY A 179 3.15 17.17 8.57
N ILE A 180 3.53 16.91 7.31
CA ILE A 180 3.17 15.69 6.59
C ILE A 180 4.30 14.67 6.72
N ARG A 181 3.94 13.47 7.17
CA ARG A 181 4.85 12.33 7.34
C ARG A 181 4.66 11.35 6.21
N CYS A 182 5.73 10.81 5.67
CA CYS A 182 5.66 9.76 4.65
C CYS A 182 6.53 8.57 5.04
N THR A 183 5.98 7.36 4.95
CA THR A 183 6.65 6.11 5.28
C THR A 183 6.66 5.15 4.11
N ALA A 184 7.83 4.65 3.74
CA ALA A 184 7.96 3.45 2.92
C ALA A 184 7.85 2.21 3.83
N LEU A 185 6.70 1.54 3.83
CA LEU A 185 6.52 0.27 4.55
C LEU A 185 6.90 -0.87 3.62
N MET A 186 7.92 -1.65 4.00
CA MET A 186 8.55 -2.70 3.18
C MET A 186 8.27 -4.09 3.75
N PRO A 187 7.14 -4.72 3.38
CA PRO A 187 6.86 -6.09 3.79
C PRO A 187 7.79 -7.09 3.09
N GLY A 188 8.07 -8.18 3.79
CA GLY A 188 8.57 -9.42 3.19
C GLY A 188 7.46 -10.16 2.44
N VAL A 189 7.42 -11.50 2.56
CA VAL A 189 6.37 -12.29 1.90
C VAL A 189 5.10 -12.27 2.74
N VAL A 190 4.04 -11.64 2.22
CA VAL A 190 2.72 -11.57 2.85
C VAL A 190 1.78 -12.58 2.20
N ASN A 191 1.00 -13.29 2.99
CA ASN A 191 -0.01 -14.26 2.56
C ASN A 191 -1.21 -13.55 1.92
N THR A 192 -1.12 -13.25 0.63
CA THR A 192 -2.14 -12.55 -0.15
C THR A 192 -2.31 -13.18 -1.52
N ASP A 193 -3.37 -12.82 -2.24
CA ASP A 193 -3.68 -13.33 -3.59
C ASP A 193 -2.59 -13.04 -4.63
N ILE A 194 -1.72 -12.06 -4.38
CA ILE A 194 -0.59 -11.76 -5.28
C ILE A 194 0.37 -12.94 -5.41
N LEU A 195 0.39 -13.84 -4.43
CA LEU A 195 1.20 -15.06 -4.45
C LEU A 195 0.74 -16.03 -5.54
N ALA A 196 -0.55 -16.03 -5.92
CA ALA A 196 -1.08 -16.88 -6.99
C ALA A 196 -0.46 -16.58 -8.36
N LYS A 197 0.14 -15.41 -8.53
CA LYS A 197 0.87 -15.01 -9.75
C LYS A 197 2.34 -15.43 -9.74
N ARG A 198 2.82 -16.06 -8.66
CA ARG A 198 4.19 -16.60 -8.60
C ARG A 198 4.28 -17.96 -9.29
N ALA A 199 5.43 -18.26 -9.86
CA ALA A 199 5.72 -19.58 -10.41
C ALA A 199 5.80 -20.68 -9.34
N VAL A 200 5.90 -20.29 -8.07
CA VAL A 200 6.05 -21.20 -6.92
C VAL A 200 4.72 -21.26 -6.16
N SER A 201 4.19 -22.45 -5.96
CA SER A 201 3.06 -22.72 -5.07
C SER A 201 3.54 -22.87 -3.61
N TYR A 202 2.70 -22.47 -2.68
CA TYR A 202 2.95 -22.56 -1.25
C TYR A 202 1.90 -23.45 -0.58
N SER A 203 2.34 -24.36 0.30
CA SER A 203 1.45 -25.15 1.13
C SER A 203 0.71 -24.28 2.15
N ALA A 204 -0.33 -24.82 2.76
CA ALA A 204 -1.04 -24.14 3.85
C ALA A 204 -0.12 -23.86 5.05
N GLU A 205 0.78 -24.80 5.37
CA GLU A 205 1.77 -24.62 6.43
C GLU A 205 2.79 -23.51 6.11
N GLU A 206 3.29 -23.45 4.87
CA GLU A 206 4.18 -22.37 4.43
C GLU A 206 3.47 -21.01 4.48
N ARG A 207 2.19 -20.95 4.09
CA ARG A 207 1.38 -19.73 4.16
C ARG A 207 1.13 -19.27 5.58
N ALA A 208 0.93 -20.19 6.52
CA ALA A 208 0.73 -19.86 7.94
C ALA A 208 1.98 -19.23 8.59
N LYS A 209 3.17 -19.54 8.08
CA LYS A 209 4.47 -18.97 8.55
C LYS A 209 4.82 -17.63 7.87
N MET A 210 4.06 -17.19 6.87
CA MET A 210 4.24 -15.88 6.24
C MET A 210 3.66 -14.77 7.12
N ILE A 211 4.05 -13.54 6.81
CA ILE A 211 3.35 -12.36 7.32
C ILE A 211 1.89 -12.44 6.88
N GLN A 212 0.96 -12.19 7.78
CA GLN A 212 -0.45 -12.08 7.44
C GLN A 212 -0.79 -10.61 7.09
N PRO A 213 -1.82 -10.35 6.27
CA PRO A 213 -2.27 -8.98 5.98
C PRO A 213 -2.52 -8.14 7.23
N GLU A 214 -3.00 -8.77 8.30
CA GLU A 214 -3.29 -8.17 9.60
C GLU A 214 -2.02 -7.66 10.30
N ASP A 215 -0.87 -8.33 10.13
CA ASP A 215 0.41 -7.89 10.70
C ASP A 215 0.84 -6.56 10.07
N ILE A 216 0.62 -6.40 8.76
CA ILE A 216 0.89 -5.15 8.06
C ILE A 216 -0.11 -4.06 8.46
N ALA A 217 -1.38 -4.42 8.69
CA ALA A 217 -2.35 -3.47 9.22
C ALA A 217 -1.95 -2.94 10.60
N GLN A 218 -1.39 -3.77 11.48
CA GLN A 218 -0.86 -3.33 12.77
C GLN A 218 0.35 -2.41 12.62
N ALA A 219 1.23 -2.66 11.65
CA ALA A 219 2.34 -1.75 11.35
C ALA A 219 1.83 -0.37 10.88
N VAL A 220 0.83 -0.34 10.00
CA VAL A 220 0.17 0.91 9.57
C VAL A 220 -0.49 1.62 10.76
N ARG A 221 -1.17 0.88 11.63
CA ARG A 221 -1.77 1.41 12.86
C ARG A 221 -0.73 2.06 13.77
N PHE A 222 0.40 1.39 13.99
CA PHE A 222 1.51 1.93 14.76
C PHE A 222 1.99 3.28 14.20
N LEU A 223 2.21 3.37 12.88
CA LEU A 223 2.62 4.61 12.22
C LEU A 223 1.59 5.74 12.41
N ALA A 224 0.30 5.40 12.33
CA ALA A 224 -0.78 6.37 12.48
C ALA A 224 -0.95 6.87 13.93
N LEU A 225 -0.53 6.09 14.91
CA LEU A 225 -0.58 6.46 16.34
C LEU A 225 0.61 7.30 16.80
N LEU A 226 1.68 7.36 16.02
CA LEU A 226 2.82 8.19 16.36
C LEU A 226 2.44 9.68 16.39
N PRO A 227 2.95 10.44 17.35
CA PRO A 227 2.71 11.88 17.39
C PRO A 227 3.30 12.57 16.16
N GLY A 228 2.66 13.64 15.68
CA GLY A 228 3.03 14.37 14.46
C GLY A 228 4.49 14.83 14.40
N ARG A 229 5.14 15.02 15.55
CA ARG A 229 6.57 15.37 15.65
C ARG A 229 7.55 14.22 15.34
N SER A 230 7.03 12.99 15.14
CA SER A 230 7.85 11.78 14.94
C SER A 230 7.54 11.16 13.60
N THR A 231 8.55 10.92 12.78
CA THR A 231 8.46 10.26 11.47
C THR A 231 9.27 8.97 11.48
N VAL A 232 8.73 7.94 10.86
CA VAL A 232 9.44 6.70 10.50
C VAL A 232 9.56 6.69 8.98
N PRO A 233 10.66 7.12 8.38
CA PRO A 233 10.79 7.22 6.92
C PRO A 233 10.71 5.86 6.23
N GLU A 234 11.28 4.83 6.86
CA GLU A 234 11.30 3.46 6.37
C GLU A 234 10.95 2.47 7.50
N MET A 235 10.09 1.51 7.20
CA MET A 235 9.78 0.40 8.10
C MET A 235 9.84 -0.92 7.34
N THR A 236 10.56 -1.90 7.89
CA THR A 236 10.65 -3.24 7.33
C THR A 236 9.96 -4.26 8.25
N VAL A 237 9.05 -5.06 7.68
CA VAL A 237 8.38 -6.15 8.38
C VAL A 237 8.65 -7.44 7.63
N VAL A 238 9.33 -8.40 8.26
CA VAL A 238 9.72 -9.68 7.66
C VAL A 238 9.25 -10.86 8.52
N PRO A 239 9.05 -12.06 7.94
CA PRO A 239 8.76 -13.24 8.73
C PRO A 239 9.91 -13.53 9.71
N THR A 240 9.58 -13.93 10.94
CA THR A 240 10.57 -14.34 11.95
C THR A 240 11.40 -15.53 11.46
N LEU A 241 10.73 -16.48 10.78
CA LEU A 241 11.42 -17.60 10.13
C LEU A 241 11.64 -17.25 8.66
N PRO A 242 12.88 -17.00 8.23
CA PRO A 242 13.16 -16.72 6.84
C PRO A 242 12.80 -17.95 5.99
N ARG A 243 12.22 -17.68 4.82
CA ARG A 243 11.96 -18.75 3.87
C ARG A 243 13.27 -19.36 3.38
N VAL A 244 13.41 -20.66 3.49
CA VAL A 244 14.50 -21.38 2.84
C VAL A 244 14.16 -21.48 1.34
N PRO A 245 15.03 -20.98 0.43
CA PRO A 245 14.81 -21.12 -1.01
C PRO A 245 14.74 -22.59 -1.41
N LYS A 246 13.81 -22.93 -2.30
CA LYS A 246 13.73 -24.27 -2.86
C LYS A 246 14.87 -24.48 -3.88
N PRO A 247 15.34 -25.74 -4.10
CA PRO A 247 16.33 -26.03 -5.12
C PRO A 247 15.92 -25.44 -6.49
N GLY A 248 16.82 -24.71 -7.15
CA GLY A 248 16.56 -24.04 -8.43
C GLY A 248 16.01 -22.63 -8.33
N GLU A 249 15.73 -22.10 -7.12
CA GLU A 249 15.42 -20.68 -6.93
C GLU A 249 16.71 -19.85 -6.83
N SER A 250 16.90 -18.95 -7.77
CA SER A 250 18.02 -17.99 -7.73
C SER A 250 17.84 -17.00 -6.57
N VAL A 251 18.74 -17.06 -5.59
CA VAL A 251 18.85 -16.08 -4.50
C VAL A 251 19.97 -15.11 -4.81
N LEU A 252 19.80 -14.30 -5.84
CA LEU A 252 20.68 -13.16 -6.03
C LEU A 252 20.32 -12.11 -4.96
N GLY A 253 21.23 -11.91 -4.00
CA GLY A 253 21.08 -10.89 -2.96
C GLY A 253 21.07 -11.40 -1.51
N ALA A 254 21.47 -12.63 -1.25
CA ALA A 254 21.70 -13.14 0.12
C ALA A 254 23.19 -12.96 0.52
N ALA A 255 23.70 -11.74 0.45
CA ALA A 255 25.01 -11.41 1.03
C ALA A 255 24.97 -9.96 1.55
N GLY A 256 25.24 -9.81 2.85
CA GLY A 256 25.42 -8.55 3.58
C GLY A 256 24.26 -8.20 4.49
#